data_3c02c397dbc6a8334c433c3f74aab322
#
_entry.id   3c02c397dbc6a8334c433c3f74aab322
#
_cell.length_a   1.000
_cell.length_b   1.000
_cell.length_c   1.000
_cell.angle_alpha   90.00
_cell.angle_beta   90.00
_cell.angle_gamma   90.00
#
_symmetry.space_group_name_H-M   'P 1'
#
loop_
_entity.id
_entity.type
_entity.pdbx_description
1 polymer ?
#
loop_
_entity_poly.entity_id
_entity_poly.type
_entity_poly.pdbx_seq_one_letter_code
_entity_poly.pdbx_strand_id
1 'polypeptide(L)'
;RTAGEVAFLLEPDLKEARGGLRDVHALHALAVAQVADQPGEALRRAHDVLLDVRGELHRRTGRAGRRTVDRLLMQEQDGVAKALGLGDADALMAEVSTAARTIAFASDSTWRRVAAAAPKRRMLGLRGPSGPVRRPLADDVVEQEGEVVLARDATPEEDPLLLLRVAQAAAWARLPIAPITLERLAAGPPLPDPWPGAAR
;
A
#
# COMPACT_ATOMS: atom_id res chain seq x y z
N ARG A 1 4.45 5.41 -15.91
CA ARG A 1 5.80 4.83 -15.72
C ARG A 1 5.95 3.62 -16.62
N THR A 2 7.05 3.54 -17.37
CA THR A 2 7.32 2.43 -18.30
C THR A 2 7.88 1.18 -17.60
N ALA A 3 8.26 1.28 -16.33
CA ALA A 3 8.90 0.20 -15.57
C ALA A 3 7.91 -0.80 -14.92
N GLY A 4 6.61 -0.63 -15.11
CA GLY A 4 5.59 -1.50 -14.52
C GLY A 4 5.44 -1.35 -13.00
N GLU A 5 4.91 -2.39 -12.35
CA GLU A 5 4.69 -2.45 -10.90
C GLU A 5 5.46 -3.62 -10.29
N VAL A 6 6.27 -3.36 -9.26
CA VAL A 6 7.10 -4.38 -8.60
C VAL A 6 6.27 -5.60 -8.18
N ALA A 7 5.09 -5.37 -7.61
CA ALA A 7 4.25 -6.43 -7.04
C ALA A 7 3.74 -7.47 -8.04
N PHE A 8 3.76 -7.18 -9.35
CA PHE A 8 3.11 -8.00 -10.37
C PHE A 8 4.05 -8.45 -11.50
N LEU A 9 5.34 -8.14 -11.40
CA LEU A 9 6.32 -8.54 -12.39
C LEU A 9 7.13 -9.75 -11.91
N LEU A 10 7.41 -10.68 -12.82
CA LEU A 10 8.32 -11.81 -12.55
C LEU A 10 9.77 -11.36 -12.35
N GLU A 11 10.16 -10.28 -13.02
CA GLU A 11 11.48 -9.67 -12.92
C GLU A 11 11.36 -8.17 -12.65
N PRO A 12 11.00 -7.77 -11.43
CA PRO A 12 10.76 -6.38 -11.11
C PRO A 12 12.04 -5.54 -11.06
N ASP A 13 11.93 -4.29 -11.47
CA ASP A 13 12.89 -3.25 -11.12
C ASP A 13 12.57 -2.73 -9.71
N LEU A 14 13.38 -3.12 -8.73
CA LEU A 14 13.18 -2.82 -7.31
C LEU A 14 13.25 -1.31 -7.00
N LYS A 15 13.79 -0.52 -7.90
CA LYS A 15 13.98 0.91 -7.72
C LYS A 15 12.98 1.75 -8.49
N GLU A 16 12.87 1.53 -9.80
CA GLU A 16 12.16 2.45 -10.70
C GLU A 16 10.68 2.08 -10.92
N ALA A 17 10.31 0.81 -10.74
CA ALA A 17 8.93 0.38 -10.89
C ALA A 17 8.04 0.94 -9.75
N ARG A 18 6.73 1.00 -9.99
CA ARG A 18 5.75 1.44 -8.98
C ARG A 18 5.77 0.48 -7.79
N GLY A 19 5.76 1.02 -6.57
CA GLY A 19 5.98 0.25 -5.34
C GLY A 19 7.45 -0.03 -5.04
N GLY A 20 8.39 0.55 -5.80
CA GLY A 20 9.83 0.44 -5.60
C GLY A 20 10.42 1.54 -4.71
N LEU A 21 11.74 1.49 -4.55
CA LEU A 21 12.49 2.38 -3.65
C LEU A 21 12.37 3.86 -4.02
N ARG A 22 12.14 4.20 -5.30
CA ARG A 22 11.93 5.59 -5.71
C ARG A 22 10.64 6.18 -5.12
N ASP A 23 9.61 5.38 -4.95
CA ASP A 23 8.37 5.83 -4.31
C ASP A 23 8.60 6.14 -2.83
N VAL A 24 9.38 5.31 -2.13
CA VAL A 24 9.78 5.57 -0.73
C VAL A 24 10.57 6.87 -0.61
N HIS A 25 11.54 7.10 -1.52
CA HIS A 25 12.30 8.36 -1.53
C HIS A 25 11.41 9.58 -1.75
N ALA A 26 10.41 9.48 -2.64
CA ALA A 26 9.44 10.55 -2.85
C ALA A 26 8.61 10.83 -1.58
N LEU A 27 8.16 9.78 -0.88
CA LEU A 27 7.42 9.92 0.39
C LEU A 27 8.27 10.57 1.48
N HIS A 28 9.54 10.18 1.62
CA HIS A 28 10.47 10.83 2.54
C HIS A 28 10.69 12.31 2.20
N ALA A 29 10.83 12.64 0.90
CA ALA A 29 10.98 14.03 0.48
C ALA A 29 9.75 14.88 0.82
N LEU A 30 8.53 14.33 0.65
CA LEU A 30 7.29 15.00 1.05
C LEU A 30 7.22 15.21 2.57
N ALA A 31 7.69 14.24 3.36
CA ALA A 31 7.73 14.35 4.83
C ALA A 31 8.75 15.40 5.29
N VAL A 32 9.94 15.42 4.69
CA VAL A 32 10.97 16.46 4.97
C VAL A 32 10.45 17.85 4.60
N ALA A 33 9.74 17.97 3.48
CA ALA A 33 9.10 19.21 3.07
C ALA A 33 7.85 19.59 3.91
N GLN A 34 7.49 18.79 4.91
CA GLN A 34 6.30 18.96 5.75
C GLN A 34 4.98 19.00 4.95
N VAL A 35 4.95 18.36 3.80
CA VAL A 35 3.77 18.26 2.93
C VAL A 35 2.95 17.00 3.28
N ALA A 36 3.60 16.01 3.88
CA ALA A 36 2.98 14.77 4.34
C ALA A 36 3.57 14.31 5.68
N ASP A 37 2.88 13.40 6.34
CA ASP A 37 3.35 12.78 7.58
C ASP A 37 4.59 11.92 7.35
N GLN A 38 5.35 11.69 8.43
CA GLN A 38 6.48 10.77 8.42
C GLN A 38 6.02 9.33 8.10
N PRO A 39 6.83 8.57 7.34
CA PRO A 39 6.56 7.18 7.05
C PRO A 39 6.29 6.34 8.29
N GLY A 40 5.15 5.66 8.32
CA GLY A 40 4.78 4.73 9.38
C GLY A 40 5.65 3.46 9.37
N GLU A 41 5.51 2.63 10.40
CA GLU A 41 6.35 1.45 10.58
C GLU A 41 6.20 0.40 9.47
N ALA A 42 4.97 0.19 8.97
CA ALA A 42 4.73 -0.73 7.85
C ALA A 42 5.51 -0.33 6.60
N LEU A 43 5.56 0.98 6.28
CA LEU A 43 6.32 1.49 5.15
C LEU A 43 7.83 1.36 5.38
N ARG A 44 8.32 1.58 6.60
CA ARG A 44 9.73 1.38 6.93
C ARG A 44 10.15 -0.07 6.75
N ARG A 45 9.38 -1.03 7.28
CA ARG A 45 9.64 -2.47 7.08
C ARG A 45 9.64 -2.86 5.61
N ALA A 46 8.67 -2.38 4.83
CA ALA A 46 8.61 -2.64 3.40
C ALA A 46 9.83 -2.06 2.65
N HIS A 47 10.29 -0.88 3.05
CA HIS A 47 11.52 -0.27 2.54
C HIS A 47 12.75 -1.13 2.83
N ASP A 48 12.89 -1.59 4.08
CA ASP A 48 14.03 -2.41 4.51
C ASP A 48 14.10 -3.72 3.73
N VAL A 49 12.95 -4.40 3.53
CA VAL A 49 12.87 -5.61 2.67
C VAL A 49 13.41 -5.34 1.27
N LEU A 50 12.97 -4.27 0.60
CA LEU A 50 13.46 -3.96 -0.75
C LEU A 50 14.95 -3.55 -0.76
N LEU A 51 15.43 -2.89 0.30
CA LEU A 51 16.85 -2.55 0.44
C LEU A 51 17.72 -3.79 0.62
N ASP A 52 17.31 -4.74 1.45
CA ASP A 52 18.02 -5.98 1.70
C ASP A 52 18.11 -6.82 0.42
N VAL A 53 16.98 -7.01 -0.27
CA VAL A 53 16.93 -7.73 -1.55
C VAL A 53 17.82 -7.06 -2.59
N ARG A 54 17.74 -5.73 -2.73
CA ARG A 54 18.58 -4.96 -3.65
C ARG A 54 20.06 -5.04 -3.27
N GLY A 55 20.36 -4.93 -1.99
CA GLY A 55 21.74 -5.03 -1.47
C GLY A 55 22.37 -6.38 -1.80
N GLU A 56 21.61 -7.47 -1.60
CA GLU A 56 22.10 -8.81 -1.95
C GLU A 56 22.22 -9.01 -3.46
N LEU A 57 21.26 -8.55 -4.23
CA LEU A 57 21.34 -8.57 -5.70
C LEU A 57 22.63 -7.86 -6.19
N HIS A 58 22.96 -6.72 -5.64
CA HIS A 58 24.18 -5.98 -6.00
C HIS A 58 25.45 -6.68 -5.55
N ARG A 59 25.48 -7.32 -4.37
CA ARG A 59 26.64 -8.11 -3.90
C ARG A 59 26.93 -9.27 -4.84
N ARG A 60 25.89 -9.89 -5.38
CA ARG A 60 26.01 -11.04 -6.28
C ARG A 60 26.38 -10.63 -7.70
N THR A 61 25.76 -9.57 -8.22
CA THR A 61 25.91 -9.15 -9.61
C THR A 61 26.99 -8.07 -9.83
N GLY A 62 27.29 -7.27 -8.80
CA GLY A 62 28.15 -6.07 -8.88
C GLY A 62 29.66 -6.33 -8.98
N ARG A 63 30.12 -7.58 -8.81
CA ARG A 63 31.58 -7.92 -8.89
C ARG A 63 32.14 -7.86 -10.30
N ALA A 64 31.34 -7.65 -11.33
CA ALA A 64 31.78 -7.67 -12.73
C ALA A 64 32.02 -6.31 -13.36
N GLY A 65 32.10 -5.21 -12.58
CA GLY A 65 32.37 -3.86 -13.11
C GLY A 65 31.30 -3.28 -14.04
N ARG A 66 30.14 -3.91 -14.12
CA ARG A 66 28.98 -3.45 -14.90
C ARG A 66 28.07 -2.61 -14.02
N ARG A 67 27.32 -1.69 -14.64
CA ARG A 67 26.25 -0.91 -13.97
C ARG A 67 25.41 -1.83 -13.09
N THR A 68 25.29 -1.49 -11.82
CA THR A 68 24.39 -2.19 -10.91
C THR A 68 22.97 -2.16 -11.49
N VAL A 69 22.42 -3.35 -11.71
CA VAL A 69 21.09 -3.52 -12.29
C VAL A 69 20.14 -3.70 -11.11
N ASP A 70 19.13 -2.83 -11.01
CA ASP A 70 18.10 -2.89 -9.96
C ASP A 70 16.97 -3.86 -10.33
N ARG A 71 17.08 -4.57 -11.46
CA ARG A 71 16.13 -5.56 -11.92
C ARG A 71 16.47 -6.94 -11.35
N LEU A 72 15.54 -7.51 -10.60
CA LEU A 72 15.66 -8.83 -9.99
C LEU A 72 15.30 -9.90 -11.03
N LEU A 73 16.29 -10.36 -11.79
CA LEU A 73 16.13 -11.40 -12.80
C LEU A 73 15.79 -12.75 -12.18
N MET A 74 15.00 -13.59 -12.84
CA MET A 74 14.61 -14.93 -12.36
C MET A 74 15.82 -15.79 -11.96
N GLN A 75 16.88 -15.74 -12.74
CA GLN A 75 18.12 -16.51 -12.48
C GLN A 75 18.84 -16.09 -11.18
N GLU A 76 18.56 -14.90 -10.64
CA GLU A 76 19.19 -14.40 -9.40
C GLU A 76 18.32 -14.66 -8.17
N GLN A 77 17.01 -14.93 -8.34
CA GLN A 77 16.04 -14.97 -7.26
C GLN A 77 16.37 -16.03 -6.22
N ASP A 78 16.64 -17.27 -6.62
CA ASP A 78 17.00 -18.36 -5.69
C ASP A 78 18.27 -18.05 -4.91
N GLY A 79 19.25 -17.46 -5.59
CA GLY A 79 20.50 -17.10 -4.95
C GLY A 79 20.34 -15.97 -3.93
N VAL A 80 19.51 -14.97 -4.24
CA VAL A 80 19.17 -13.87 -3.32
C VAL A 80 18.33 -14.41 -2.15
N ALA A 81 17.32 -15.25 -2.41
CA ALA A 81 16.50 -15.89 -1.40
C ALA A 81 17.35 -16.64 -0.37
N LYS A 82 18.24 -17.51 -0.85
CA LYS A 82 19.14 -18.29 -0.01
C LYS A 82 20.06 -17.42 0.84
N ALA A 83 20.59 -16.34 0.28
CA ALA A 83 21.49 -15.44 0.99
C ALA A 83 20.77 -14.63 2.09
N LEU A 84 19.48 -14.34 1.90
CA LEU A 84 18.63 -13.66 2.88
C LEU A 84 17.97 -14.62 3.88
N GLY A 85 18.24 -15.94 3.79
CA GLY A 85 17.63 -16.93 4.66
C GLY A 85 16.17 -17.25 4.35
N LEU A 86 15.69 -16.85 3.18
CA LEU A 86 14.38 -17.21 2.63
C LEU A 86 14.48 -18.58 1.95
N GLY A 87 13.39 -19.34 1.95
CA GLY A 87 13.41 -20.73 1.47
C GLY A 87 13.80 -20.87 0.00
N ASP A 88 13.13 -20.13 -0.88
CA ASP A 88 13.23 -20.20 -2.32
C ASP A 88 12.85 -18.87 -3.01
N ALA A 89 12.87 -18.87 -4.34
CA ALA A 89 12.48 -17.72 -5.14
C ALA A 89 11.01 -17.32 -4.90
N ASP A 90 10.11 -18.27 -4.67
CA ASP A 90 8.69 -17.96 -4.46
C ASP A 90 8.48 -17.24 -3.12
N ALA A 91 9.15 -17.68 -2.06
CA ALA A 91 9.14 -16.99 -0.77
C ALA A 91 9.73 -15.58 -0.87
N LEU A 92 10.85 -15.41 -1.57
CA LEU A 92 11.44 -14.10 -1.86
C LEU A 92 10.45 -13.20 -2.60
N MET A 93 9.84 -13.69 -3.67
CA MET A 93 8.92 -12.91 -4.48
C MET A 93 7.62 -12.56 -3.75
N ALA A 94 7.16 -13.42 -2.82
CA ALA A 94 6.05 -13.12 -1.94
C ALA A 94 6.36 -11.93 -1.01
N GLU A 95 7.54 -11.91 -0.40
CA GLU A 95 8.03 -10.81 0.44
C GLU A 95 8.17 -9.51 -0.37
N VAL A 96 8.83 -9.56 -1.52
CA VAL A 96 8.99 -8.42 -2.43
C VAL A 96 7.64 -7.87 -2.88
N SER A 97 6.71 -8.74 -3.29
CA SER A 97 5.37 -8.34 -3.72
C SER A 97 4.57 -7.70 -2.58
N THR A 98 4.67 -8.23 -1.36
CA THR A 98 4.01 -7.68 -0.18
C THR A 98 4.56 -6.31 0.19
N ALA A 99 5.89 -6.16 0.21
CA ALA A 99 6.55 -4.88 0.44
C ALA A 99 6.15 -3.84 -0.62
N ALA A 100 6.16 -4.24 -1.89
CA ALA A 100 5.81 -3.35 -3.00
C ALA A 100 4.35 -2.88 -2.95
N ARG A 101 3.41 -3.76 -2.59
CA ARG A 101 1.99 -3.37 -2.39
C ARG A 101 1.84 -2.36 -1.25
N THR A 102 2.56 -2.56 -0.16
CA THR A 102 2.58 -1.62 0.99
C THR A 102 3.10 -0.25 0.56
N ILE A 103 4.20 -0.20 -0.18
CA ILE A 103 4.78 1.05 -0.68
C ILE A 103 3.85 1.74 -1.68
N ALA A 104 3.28 0.98 -2.63
CA ALA A 104 2.36 1.53 -3.63
C ALA A 104 1.11 2.13 -2.97
N PHE A 105 0.52 1.42 -2.00
CA PHE A 105 -0.63 1.92 -1.24
C PHE A 105 -0.30 3.20 -0.46
N ALA A 106 0.83 3.23 0.25
CA ALA A 106 1.28 4.41 0.99
C ALA A 106 1.52 5.61 0.05
N SER A 107 2.13 5.36 -1.12
CA SER A 107 2.36 6.37 -2.14
C SER A 107 1.04 6.95 -2.65
N ASP A 108 0.12 6.11 -3.09
CA ASP A 108 -1.17 6.55 -3.61
C ASP A 108 -1.98 7.33 -2.57
N SER A 109 -2.02 6.84 -1.33
CA SER A 109 -2.74 7.48 -0.23
C SER A 109 -2.16 8.85 0.10
N THR A 110 -0.83 8.96 0.12
CA THR A 110 -0.15 10.24 0.38
C THR A 110 -0.42 11.24 -0.75
N TRP A 111 -0.27 10.83 -2.01
CA TRP A 111 -0.52 11.72 -3.15
C TRP A 111 -1.98 12.18 -3.22
N ARG A 112 -2.96 11.32 -2.90
CA ARG A 112 -4.38 11.73 -2.82
C ARG A 112 -4.57 12.80 -1.73
N ARG A 113 -4.00 12.62 -0.53
CA ARG A 113 -4.09 13.60 0.56
C ARG A 113 -3.43 14.94 0.19
N VAL A 114 -2.25 14.90 -0.40
CA VAL A 114 -1.55 16.10 -0.90
C VAL A 114 -2.41 16.82 -1.96
N ALA A 115 -2.98 16.08 -2.90
CA ALA A 115 -3.85 16.65 -3.93
C ALA A 115 -5.15 17.25 -3.35
N ALA A 116 -5.71 16.61 -2.32
CA ALA A 116 -6.91 17.11 -1.64
C ALA A 116 -6.63 18.38 -0.81
N ALA A 117 -5.46 18.47 -0.20
CA ALA A 117 -5.00 19.63 0.58
C ALA A 117 -4.55 20.80 -0.28
N ALA A 118 -4.23 20.57 -1.57
CA ALA A 118 -3.85 21.65 -2.48
C ALA A 118 -4.95 22.71 -2.59
N PRO A 119 -4.61 24.01 -2.56
CA PRO A 119 -5.60 25.06 -2.62
C PRO A 119 -6.36 24.98 -3.95
N LYS A 120 -7.61 24.54 -3.87
CA LYS A 120 -8.52 24.59 -5.03
C LYS A 120 -8.67 26.07 -5.39
N ARG A 121 -8.30 26.47 -6.61
CA ARG A 121 -8.59 27.81 -7.14
C ARG A 121 -10.10 28.02 -6.95
N ARG A 122 -10.45 28.81 -5.95
CA ARG A 122 -11.84 29.22 -5.71
C ARG A 122 -12.28 30.03 -6.93
N MET A 123 -13.08 29.46 -7.79
CA MET A 123 -13.97 30.27 -8.64
C MET A 123 -14.92 30.99 -7.68
N LEU A 124 -14.85 32.31 -7.71
CA LEU A 124 -15.70 33.19 -6.90
C LEU A 124 -17.16 32.74 -7.02
N GLY A 125 -17.82 32.44 -5.92
CA GLY A 125 -19.25 32.68 -5.82
C GLY A 125 -20.16 31.59 -5.29
N LEU A 126 -19.78 30.37 -5.00
CA LEU A 126 -20.70 29.38 -4.41
C LEU A 126 -20.12 28.80 -3.11
N ARG A 127 -20.64 29.31 -2.00
CA ARG A 127 -20.48 28.68 -0.68
C ARG A 127 -21.26 27.37 -0.67
N GLY A 128 -20.60 26.27 -0.97
CA GLY A 128 -21.11 24.94 -0.60
C GLY A 128 -21.00 24.74 0.92
N PRO A 129 -21.77 23.82 1.51
CA PRO A 129 -21.74 23.55 2.95
C PRO A 129 -20.32 23.25 3.41
N SER A 130 -19.85 24.00 4.41
CA SER A 130 -18.49 23.92 4.96
C SER A 130 -18.45 22.86 6.06
N GLY A 131 -18.35 21.59 5.69
CA GLY A 131 -18.11 20.48 6.59
C GLY A 131 -17.82 19.22 5.78
N PRO A 132 -17.05 18.24 6.33
CA PRO A 132 -16.88 16.98 5.66
C PRO A 132 -18.24 16.28 5.55
N VAL A 133 -18.79 16.26 4.34
CA VAL A 133 -20.03 15.53 4.06
C VAL A 133 -19.69 14.04 4.15
N ARG A 134 -20.27 13.35 5.15
CA ARG A 134 -20.23 11.90 5.24
C ARG A 134 -21.42 11.32 4.50
N ARG A 135 -21.15 10.50 3.50
CA ARG A 135 -22.18 9.81 2.72
C ARG A 135 -22.21 8.34 3.11
N PRO A 136 -23.33 7.80 3.60
CA PRO A 136 -23.47 6.38 3.88
C PRO A 136 -23.25 5.57 2.60
N LEU A 137 -22.46 4.49 2.70
CA LEU A 137 -22.24 3.51 1.62
C LEU A 137 -22.84 2.15 1.97
N ALA A 138 -22.73 1.76 3.24
CA ALA A 138 -23.32 0.55 3.82
C ALA A 138 -23.41 0.75 5.35
N ASP A 139 -23.93 -0.27 6.06
CA ASP A 139 -23.95 -0.25 7.52
C ASP A 139 -22.50 -0.13 8.05
N ASP A 140 -22.27 0.81 8.94
CA ASP A 140 -20.95 1.15 9.51
C ASP A 140 -19.90 1.64 8.52
N VAL A 141 -20.26 1.88 7.25
CA VAL A 141 -19.34 2.29 6.20
C VAL A 141 -19.81 3.58 5.54
N VAL A 142 -18.96 4.59 5.52
CA VAL A 142 -19.27 5.90 4.92
C VAL A 142 -18.17 6.37 3.99
N GLU A 143 -18.53 7.22 3.03
CA GLU A 143 -17.58 8.02 2.27
C GLU A 143 -17.25 9.29 3.05
N GLN A 144 -16.00 9.61 3.15
CA GLN A 144 -15.52 10.90 3.64
C GLN A 144 -14.30 11.34 2.82
N GLU A 145 -14.34 12.52 2.27
CA GLU A 145 -13.24 13.13 1.50
C GLU A 145 -12.74 12.29 0.31
N GLY A 146 -13.64 11.50 -0.28
CA GLY A 146 -13.29 10.64 -1.42
C GLY A 146 -12.64 9.31 -1.02
N GLU A 147 -12.70 8.92 0.24
CA GLU A 147 -12.23 7.64 0.75
C GLU A 147 -13.35 6.92 1.51
N VAL A 148 -13.25 5.59 1.56
CA VAL A 148 -14.13 4.75 2.39
C VAL A 148 -13.58 4.72 3.81
N VAL A 149 -14.40 5.14 4.77
CA VAL A 149 -14.06 5.14 6.19
C VAL A 149 -15.14 4.42 6.99
N LEU A 150 -14.76 3.93 8.18
CA LEU A 150 -15.75 3.39 9.13
C LEU A 150 -16.58 4.52 9.74
N ALA A 151 -17.85 4.24 9.99
CA ALA A 151 -18.69 5.10 10.81
C ALA A 151 -18.03 5.32 12.18
N ARG A 152 -18.43 6.40 12.86
CA ARG A 152 -17.80 6.78 14.14
C ARG A 152 -18.03 5.75 15.24
N ASP A 153 -19.20 5.13 15.21
CA ASP A 153 -19.73 4.15 16.14
C ASP A 153 -19.51 2.69 15.70
N ALA A 154 -18.86 2.48 14.55
CA ALA A 154 -18.50 1.15 14.08
C ALA A 154 -17.57 0.44 15.06
N THR A 155 -17.87 -0.83 15.37
CA THR A 155 -17.12 -1.70 16.28
C THR A 155 -16.50 -2.88 15.52
N PRO A 156 -15.35 -2.69 14.84
CA PRO A 156 -14.69 -3.76 14.08
C PRO A 156 -14.38 -5.00 14.92
N GLU A 157 -14.23 -4.84 16.23
CA GLU A 157 -13.93 -5.90 17.19
C GLU A 157 -15.10 -6.89 17.36
N GLU A 158 -16.32 -6.46 17.07
CA GLU A 158 -17.54 -7.24 17.28
C GLU A 158 -18.09 -7.80 15.96
N ASP A 159 -17.68 -7.28 14.81
CA ASP A 159 -18.19 -7.67 13.49
C ASP A 159 -17.10 -8.16 12.55
N PRO A 160 -16.86 -9.48 12.48
CA PRO A 160 -15.85 -10.05 11.57
C PRO A 160 -16.20 -9.88 10.09
N LEU A 161 -17.45 -9.56 9.75
CA LEU A 161 -17.89 -9.35 8.36
C LEU A 161 -17.73 -7.90 7.91
N LEU A 162 -17.42 -6.97 8.81
CA LEU A 162 -17.24 -5.56 8.49
C LEU A 162 -16.12 -5.34 7.45
N LEU A 163 -15.05 -6.15 7.50
CA LEU A 163 -13.99 -6.16 6.50
C LEU A 163 -14.54 -6.36 5.08
N LEU A 164 -15.43 -7.33 4.90
CA LEU A 164 -16.02 -7.64 3.59
C LEU A 164 -16.99 -6.54 3.14
N ARG A 165 -17.74 -5.97 4.08
CA ARG A 165 -18.67 -4.87 3.81
C ARG A 165 -17.91 -3.61 3.35
N VAL A 166 -16.79 -3.31 4.00
CA VAL A 166 -15.90 -2.22 3.58
C VAL A 166 -15.31 -2.49 2.18
N ALA A 167 -14.83 -3.70 1.92
CA ALA A 167 -14.30 -4.08 0.62
C ALA A 167 -15.36 -3.98 -0.49
N GLN A 168 -16.58 -4.45 -0.23
CA GLN A 168 -17.72 -4.33 -1.15
C GLN A 168 -18.06 -2.86 -1.43
N ALA A 169 -18.19 -2.04 -0.38
CA ALA A 169 -18.52 -0.63 -0.52
C ALA A 169 -17.45 0.12 -1.32
N ALA A 170 -16.17 -0.17 -1.07
CA ALA A 170 -15.05 0.41 -1.79
C ALA A 170 -15.08 0.04 -3.29
N ALA A 171 -15.33 -1.22 -3.60
CA ALA A 171 -15.42 -1.70 -4.97
C ALA A 171 -16.60 -1.06 -5.73
N TRP A 172 -17.78 -1.00 -5.12
CA TRP A 172 -18.97 -0.41 -5.73
C TRP A 172 -18.88 1.10 -5.92
N ALA A 173 -18.38 1.81 -4.90
CA ALA A 173 -18.19 3.25 -4.97
C ALA A 173 -16.96 3.64 -5.83
N ARG A 174 -16.08 2.69 -6.15
CA ARG A 174 -14.78 2.92 -6.80
C ARG A 174 -13.92 3.92 -6.03
N LEU A 175 -13.96 3.79 -4.71
CA LEU A 175 -13.22 4.64 -3.80
C LEU A 175 -12.11 3.84 -3.10
N PRO A 176 -10.96 4.45 -2.82
CA PRO A 176 -9.94 3.83 -1.98
C PRO A 176 -10.41 3.73 -0.54
N ILE A 177 -9.91 2.74 0.18
CA ILE A 177 -10.11 2.61 1.63
C ILE A 177 -9.07 3.47 2.34
N ALA A 178 -9.51 4.27 3.32
CA ALA A 178 -8.61 5.10 4.10
C ALA A 178 -7.63 4.24 4.93
N PRO A 179 -6.35 4.65 5.09
CA PRO A 179 -5.38 3.90 5.89
C PRO A 179 -5.85 3.60 7.32
N ILE A 180 -6.43 4.59 7.99
CA ILE A 180 -6.97 4.41 9.36
C ILE A 180 -8.09 3.36 9.43
N THR A 181 -8.86 3.21 8.35
CA THR A 181 -9.89 2.15 8.27
C THR A 181 -9.25 0.78 8.22
N LEU A 182 -8.18 0.61 7.43
CA LEU A 182 -7.44 -0.67 7.37
C LEU A 182 -6.78 -1.01 8.70
N GLU A 183 -6.22 -0.02 9.39
CA GLU A 183 -5.62 -0.21 10.73
C GLU A 183 -6.68 -0.67 11.75
N ARG A 184 -7.86 -0.05 11.74
CA ARG A 184 -8.96 -0.46 12.62
C ARG A 184 -9.50 -1.85 12.29
N LEU A 185 -9.63 -2.19 11.01
CA LEU A 185 -10.07 -3.51 10.58
C LEU A 185 -9.04 -4.60 10.91
N ALA A 186 -7.74 -4.29 10.83
CA ALA A 186 -6.68 -5.23 11.18
C ALA A 186 -6.64 -5.58 12.68
N ALA A 187 -7.20 -4.72 13.53
CA ALA A 187 -7.37 -4.99 14.97
C ALA A 187 -8.61 -5.83 15.28
N GLY A 188 -9.49 -6.04 14.29
CA GLY A 188 -10.72 -6.84 14.43
C GLY A 188 -10.46 -8.35 14.43
N PRO A 189 -11.51 -9.16 14.69
CA PRO A 189 -11.41 -10.61 14.69
C PRO A 189 -11.13 -11.14 13.28
N PRO A 190 -10.50 -12.33 13.18
CA PRO A 190 -10.34 -13.01 11.89
C PRO A 190 -11.70 -13.38 11.31
N LEU A 191 -11.73 -13.55 10.00
CA LEU A 191 -12.92 -14.09 9.33
C LEU A 191 -13.26 -15.48 9.90
N PRO A 192 -14.57 -15.81 10.03
CA PRO A 192 -14.97 -17.09 10.58
C PRO A 192 -14.53 -18.26 9.71
N ASP A 193 -14.02 -19.32 10.35
CA ASP A 193 -13.68 -20.58 9.71
C ASP A 193 -14.22 -21.74 10.59
N PRO A 194 -15.13 -22.59 10.13
CA PRO A 194 -15.75 -22.58 8.78
C PRO A 194 -16.70 -21.40 8.56
N TRP A 195 -16.88 -21.03 7.30
CA TRP A 195 -17.75 -19.92 6.93
C TRP A 195 -19.21 -20.18 7.32
N PRO A 196 -19.89 -19.29 8.06
CA PRO A 196 -21.29 -19.49 8.45
C PRO A 196 -22.17 -19.56 7.21
N GLY A 197 -22.86 -20.68 7.02
CA GLY A 197 -23.80 -20.89 5.92
C GLY A 197 -23.21 -21.44 4.62
N ALA A 198 -21.92 -21.81 4.56
CA ALA A 198 -21.30 -22.43 3.39
C ALA A 198 -21.76 -23.87 3.11
N ALA A 199 -22.66 -24.39 3.90
CA ALA A 199 -23.16 -25.76 3.80
C ALA A 199 -24.64 -25.82 3.39
N ARG A 200 -25.04 -25.17 2.29
CA ARG A 200 -26.29 -25.51 1.59
C ARG A 200 -26.27 -25.05 0.15
#